data_1bbee4c7cb4c856c2d75ea7c95d79940
#
_entry.id   1bbee4c7cb4c856c2d75ea7c95d79940
#
_cell.length_a   1.000
_cell.length_b   1.000
_cell.length_c   1.000
_cell.angle_alpha   90.00
_cell.angle_beta   90.00
_cell.angle_gamma   90.00
#
_symmetry.space_group_name_H-M   'P 1'
#
loop_
_entity.id
_entity.type
_entity.pdbx_description
1 polymer ?
#
loop_
_entity_poly.entity_id
_entity_poly.type
_entity_poly.pdbx_seq_one_letter_code
_entity_poly.pdbx_strand_id
1 'polypeptide(L)'
;MPVTPSGWSDGSLHVTTRWCWTLLALLQIGLARPAVAVAQAAADTSGFYKALELESAGKYREAAPLFRAALHTPAAVNAMLGLERVYAELGISDSLLAPLDTLIAANPREETYRTIQLRTLVSSGHDVDARHAFERWAHDMPTSAAPYREYARMLLERNRAASADSVLARARQSLGTLSDLQLEVAQARAAQGQWVESAQAWRQALEGADYLVQAAAYALTPTPSSSRDQIREIFLALPIRVPARRALAELEMNWGSPSDAWDALKGLPPDSVAADAWSEFAKRAEADERWSIAREALESALRWRRTPELAIRAATSALKSGDAAAALRLAPAGETQGDSAFVAQTYLPVQARALATLGRAAEAERLAQAYDRFLTPGARNSITRTIAWGWVRSGDMTRARAALNASGAEGDSSDAAGWLALYEGNLKVARGLLRGGTESTPELALALGLIARFKADSAPAIGKAFLTLARGDSTLAAAQFVDAGNAAPVVRSLLLSTAARLYAATGNSAQAVALWTRILYQDRDTPEAPQAELEWARFLRKNGDVAAATTHLEHLILTYPSSALVPQARRELELVKSAIPPSS
;
A
#
# COMPACT_ATOMS: atom_id res chain seq x y z
N MET A 1 1.72 -57.71 6.97
CA MET A 1 1.66 -59.10 6.47
C MET A 1 1.86 -59.06 4.98
N PRO A 2 2.86 -59.77 4.45
CA PRO A 2 3.22 -59.83 3.06
C PRO A 2 2.55 -60.99 2.35
N VAL A 3 2.37 -60.90 1.05
CA VAL A 3 2.13 -62.09 0.20
C VAL A 3 2.90 -61.93 -1.10
N THR A 4 3.95 -62.65 -1.27
CA THR A 4 4.49 -63.30 -2.46
C THR A 4 3.95 -64.72 -2.46
N PRO A 5 4.19 -65.61 -3.46
CA PRO A 5 4.98 -65.60 -4.69
C PRO A 5 4.43 -66.50 -5.84
N SER A 6 5.33 -66.87 -6.72
CA SER A 6 5.39 -68.01 -7.66
C SER A 6 5.07 -67.69 -9.11
N GLY A 7 5.76 -68.18 -10.16
CA GLY A 7 6.86 -69.16 -10.21
C GLY A 7 6.98 -69.67 -11.64
N TRP A 8 8.20 -70.02 -12.09
CA TRP A 8 8.61 -71.03 -13.06
C TRP A 8 8.16 -70.97 -14.51
N SER A 9 9.00 -71.08 -15.52
CA SER A 9 9.79 -72.28 -15.81
C SER A 9 10.86 -72.09 -16.88
N ASP A 10 11.91 -72.86 -16.77
CA ASP A 10 13.05 -73.13 -17.64
C ASP A 10 12.74 -73.44 -19.08
N GLY A 11 13.73 -73.15 -19.95
CA GLY A 11 13.82 -73.59 -21.33
C GLY A 11 15.22 -73.40 -21.91
N SER A 12 16.14 -74.28 -21.52
CA SER A 12 17.49 -74.42 -22.09
C SER A 12 17.44 -74.85 -23.54
N LEU A 13 18.23 -74.23 -24.44
CA LEU A 13 18.77 -74.92 -25.62
C LEU A 13 20.12 -74.29 -26.02
N HIS A 14 21.13 -75.14 -25.91
CA HIS A 14 22.48 -74.95 -26.45
C HIS A 14 22.46 -74.88 -27.99
N VAL A 15 23.22 -73.91 -28.56
CA VAL A 15 23.94 -74.06 -29.86
C VAL A 15 25.12 -73.06 -29.94
N THR A 16 26.32 -73.61 -29.82
CA THR A 16 27.59 -73.42 -30.52
C THR A 16 28.17 -72.00 -30.75
N THR A 17 29.25 -71.83 -30.00
CA THR A 17 30.41 -70.95 -30.28
C THR A 17 30.95 -71.10 -31.67
N ARG A 18 31.07 -69.99 -32.38
CA ARG A 18 32.12 -69.57 -33.33
C ARG A 18 31.57 -68.39 -34.17
N TRP A 19 32.02 -67.22 -33.87
CA TRP A 19 32.03 -65.99 -34.64
C TRP A 19 31.99 -64.74 -33.71
N CYS A 20 33.01 -64.60 -32.94
CA CYS A 20 33.07 -63.51 -31.90
C CYS A 20 34.40 -62.78 -31.88
N TRP A 21 35.04 -62.47 -32.99
CA TRP A 21 36.27 -61.67 -32.96
C TRP A 21 36.34 -60.53 -34.03
N THR A 22 35.33 -60.32 -34.88
CA THR A 22 35.35 -59.25 -35.89
C THR A 22 34.32 -58.15 -35.67
N LEU A 23 33.45 -58.23 -34.61
CA LEU A 23 32.46 -57.17 -34.29
C LEU A 23 32.83 -56.30 -33.05
N LEU A 24 33.91 -56.63 -32.35
CA LEU A 24 34.37 -55.84 -31.17
C LEU A 24 35.27 -54.65 -31.53
N ALA A 25 35.77 -54.58 -32.78
CA ALA A 25 36.62 -53.42 -33.23
C ALA A 25 35.83 -52.27 -33.83
N LEU A 26 34.54 -52.44 -34.21
CA LEU A 26 33.70 -51.40 -34.78
C LEU A 26 32.75 -50.75 -33.75
N LEU A 27 32.60 -51.31 -32.54
CA LEU A 27 31.75 -50.76 -31.50
C LEU A 27 32.49 -49.75 -30.57
N GLN A 28 33.82 -49.71 -30.60
CA GLN A 28 34.58 -48.73 -29.83
C GLN A 28 34.79 -47.36 -30.48
N ILE A 29 34.50 -47.22 -31.76
CA ILE A 29 34.62 -45.90 -32.45
C ILE A 29 33.32 -45.11 -32.37
N GLY A 30 32.17 -45.74 -32.06
CA GLY A 30 30.86 -45.10 -31.96
C GLY A 30 30.50 -44.49 -30.59
N LEU A 31 31.17 -44.95 -29.52
CA LEU A 31 30.86 -44.49 -28.16
C LEU A 31 31.77 -43.38 -27.63
N ALA A 32 32.84 -43.04 -28.34
CA ALA A 32 33.74 -41.96 -27.91
C ALA A 32 33.27 -40.55 -28.35
N ARG A 33 32.38 -40.45 -29.34
CA ARG A 33 31.89 -39.13 -29.84
C ARG A 33 30.91 -38.42 -28.91
N PRO A 34 29.93 -39.05 -28.25
CA PRO A 34 29.04 -38.29 -27.36
C PRO A 34 29.71 -37.86 -26.05
N ALA A 35 30.67 -38.64 -25.53
CA ALA A 35 31.37 -38.29 -24.28
C ALA A 35 32.34 -37.10 -24.47
N VAL A 36 33.00 -36.99 -25.60
CA VAL A 36 33.87 -35.85 -25.94
C VAL A 36 33.03 -34.59 -26.19
N ALA A 37 31.89 -34.70 -26.88
CA ALA A 37 30.99 -33.59 -27.13
C ALA A 37 30.33 -33.07 -25.83
N VAL A 38 29.93 -33.96 -24.91
CA VAL A 38 29.39 -33.57 -23.61
C VAL A 38 30.46 -32.95 -22.69
N ALA A 39 31.68 -33.49 -22.71
CA ALA A 39 32.81 -32.93 -21.96
C ALA A 39 33.24 -31.55 -22.53
N GLN A 40 33.19 -31.39 -23.83
CA GLN A 40 33.51 -30.12 -24.50
C GLN A 40 32.42 -29.06 -24.25
N ALA A 41 31.14 -29.42 -24.31
CA ALA A 41 30.03 -28.56 -23.94
C ALA A 41 30.05 -28.16 -22.45
N ALA A 42 30.47 -29.07 -21.56
CA ALA A 42 30.62 -28.78 -20.14
C ALA A 42 31.83 -27.87 -19.86
N ALA A 43 32.94 -28.03 -20.60
CA ALA A 43 34.10 -27.15 -20.52
C ALA A 43 33.80 -25.75 -21.10
N ASP A 44 33.03 -25.67 -22.17
CA ASP A 44 32.62 -24.42 -22.83
C ASP A 44 31.69 -23.56 -21.95
N THR A 45 30.89 -24.17 -21.05
CA THR A 45 30.03 -23.42 -20.12
C THR A 45 30.73 -23.05 -18.81
N SER A 46 31.81 -23.70 -18.42
CA SER A 46 32.53 -23.40 -17.17
C SER A 46 33.10 -21.98 -17.13
N GLY A 47 33.57 -21.47 -18.26
CA GLY A 47 34.03 -20.09 -18.43
C GLY A 47 32.95 -19.06 -18.20
N PHE A 48 31.72 -19.33 -18.66
CA PHE A 48 30.57 -18.46 -18.44
C PHE A 48 30.19 -18.36 -16.94
N TYR A 49 30.12 -19.49 -16.22
CA TYR A 49 29.82 -19.46 -14.78
C TYR A 49 30.91 -18.74 -13.97
N LYS A 50 32.17 -18.90 -14.33
CA LYS A 50 33.26 -18.16 -13.71
C LYS A 50 33.16 -16.64 -13.99
N ALA A 51 32.71 -16.25 -15.19
CA ALA A 51 32.45 -14.86 -15.50
C ALA A 51 31.34 -14.26 -14.62
N LEU A 52 30.24 -15.00 -14.38
CA LEU A 52 29.17 -14.58 -13.47
C LEU A 52 29.67 -14.43 -12.01
N GLU A 53 30.52 -15.33 -11.55
CA GLU A 53 31.15 -15.25 -10.22
C GLU A 53 32.01 -13.99 -10.09
N LEU A 54 32.84 -13.68 -11.09
CA LEU A 54 33.67 -12.49 -11.13
C LEU A 54 32.83 -11.22 -11.24
N GLU A 55 31.76 -11.23 -12.04
CA GLU A 55 30.79 -10.12 -12.12
C GLU A 55 30.16 -9.85 -10.76
N SER A 56 29.67 -10.88 -10.07
CA SER A 56 29.07 -10.75 -8.74
C SER A 56 30.05 -10.25 -7.68
N ALA A 57 31.36 -10.54 -7.86
CA ALA A 57 32.44 -10.04 -7.01
C ALA A 57 32.92 -8.62 -7.39
N GLY A 58 32.29 -7.95 -8.38
CA GLY A 58 32.68 -6.62 -8.87
C GLY A 58 33.99 -6.60 -9.69
N LYS A 59 34.51 -7.78 -10.10
CA LYS A 59 35.73 -7.91 -10.86
C LYS A 59 35.48 -7.84 -12.38
N TYR A 60 34.89 -6.75 -12.81
CA TYR A 60 34.39 -6.55 -14.18
C TYR A 60 35.46 -6.72 -15.26
N ARG A 61 36.68 -6.23 -15.00
CA ARG A 61 37.84 -6.36 -15.95
C ARG A 61 38.25 -7.81 -16.16
N GLU A 62 38.09 -8.67 -15.12
CA GLU A 62 38.43 -10.09 -15.20
C GLU A 62 37.25 -10.90 -15.81
N ALA A 63 35.99 -10.48 -15.56
CA ALA A 63 34.78 -11.12 -16.10
C ALA A 63 34.64 -10.91 -17.62
N ALA A 64 34.95 -9.71 -18.14
CA ALA A 64 34.77 -9.33 -19.53
C ALA A 64 35.40 -10.29 -20.56
N PRO A 65 36.68 -10.70 -20.46
CA PRO A 65 37.29 -11.63 -21.42
C PRO A 65 36.62 -13.02 -21.37
N LEU A 66 36.14 -13.47 -20.24
CA LEU A 66 35.46 -14.75 -20.10
C LEU A 66 34.05 -14.72 -20.74
N PHE A 67 33.28 -13.65 -20.52
CA PHE A 67 32.04 -13.46 -21.26
C PHE A 67 32.25 -13.38 -22.75
N ARG A 68 33.32 -12.67 -23.21
CA ARG A 68 33.64 -12.59 -24.62
C ARG A 68 33.96 -13.96 -25.22
N ALA A 69 34.72 -14.79 -24.52
CA ALA A 69 35.01 -16.17 -24.96
C ALA A 69 33.72 -17.01 -25.03
N ALA A 70 32.82 -16.81 -24.10
CA ALA A 70 31.53 -17.53 -24.05
C ALA A 70 30.54 -17.14 -25.18
N LEU A 71 30.78 -16.06 -25.95
CA LEU A 71 29.98 -15.69 -27.14
C LEU A 71 30.02 -16.73 -28.27
N HIS A 72 31.00 -17.63 -28.25
CA HIS A 72 31.13 -18.72 -29.23
C HIS A 72 30.60 -20.06 -28.71
N THR A 73 29.89 -20.07 -27.58
CA THR A 73 29.36 -21.26 -26.93
C THR A 73 27.82 -21.24 -26.96
N PRO A 74 27.13 -22.32 -26.57
CA PRO A 74 25.68 -22.32 -26.41
C PRO A 74 25.16 -21.25 -25.41
N ALA A 75 26.02 -20.69 -24.57
CA ALA A 75 25.68 -19.63 -23.62
C ALA A 75 25.75 -18.20 -24.22
N ALA A 76 25.94 -18.05 -25.55
CA ALA A 76 26.23 -16.78 -26.23
C ALA A 76 25.25 -15.65 -25.89
N VAL A 77 23.94 -15.91 -25.86
CA VAL A 77 22.91 -14.91 -25.50
C VAL A 77 23.13 -14.40 -24.06
N ASN A 78 23.26 -15.33 -23.11
CA ASN A 78 23.47 -14.98 -21.72
C ASN A 78 24.82 -14.31 -21.47
N ALA A 79 25.86 -14.73 -22.24
CA ALA A 79 27.19 -14.13 -22.20
C ALA A 79 27.18 -12.70 -22.74
N MET A 80 26.39 -12.42 -23.78
CA MET A 80 26.22 -11.06 -24.30
C MET A 80 25.49 -10.15 -23.30
N LEU A 81 24.46 -10.65 -22.61
CA LEU A 81 23.78 -9.91 -21.53
C LEU A 81 24.74 -9.65 -20.35
N GLY A 82 25.60 -10.60 -19.99
CA GLY A 82 26.65 -10.39 -18.99
C GLY A 82 27.67 -9.36 -19.44
N LEU A 83 28.10 -9.41 -20.72
CA LEU A 83 29.05 -8.46 -21.28
C LEU A 83 28.46 -7.05 -21.34
N GLU A 84 27.18 -6.90 -21.64
CA GLU A 84 26.46 -5.63 -21.61
C GLU A 84 26.55 -4.97 -20.23
N ARG A 85 26.23 -5.71 -19.16
CA ARG A 85 26.30 -5.20 -17.78
C ARG A 85 27.72 -4.81 -17.41
N VAL A 86 28.68 -5.71 -17.68
CA VAL A 86 30.09 -5.49 -17.36
C VAL A 86 30.66 -4.29 -18.11
N TYR A 87 30.34 -4.11 -19.40
CA TYR A 87 30.84 -2.97 -20.17
C TYR A 87 30.16 -1.66 -19.78
N ALA A 88 28.92 -1.69 -19.31
CA ALA A 88 28.26 -0.52 -18.73
C ALA A 88 29.00 -0.05 -17.46
N GLU A 89 29.36 -0.98 -16.57
CA GLU A 89 30.14 -0.67 -15.35
C GLU A 89 31.57 -0.17 -15.66
N LEU A 90 32.16 -0.66 -16.75
CA LEU A 90 33.48 -0.20 -17.18
C LEU A 90 33.45 1.10 -18.01
N GLY A 91 32.27 1.60 -18.38
CA GLY A 91 32.09 2.79 -19.20
C GLY A 91 32.55 2.62 -20.67
N ILE A 92 32.53 1.39 -21.20
CA ILE A 92 32.98 1.04 -22.56
C ILE A 92 31.89 0.34 -23.38
N SER A 93 30.63 0.71 -23.18
CA SER A 93 29.47 0.07 -23.82
C SER A 93 29.57 -0.02 -25.34
N ASP A 94 30.16 0.96 -26.00
CA ASP A 94 30.36 0.95 -27.46
C ASP A 94 31.18 -0.24 -27.97
N SER A 95 32.00 -0.83 -27.09
CA SER A 95 32.78 -2.04 -27.41
C SER A 95 31.92 -3.29 -27.66
N LEU A 96 30.60 -3.22 -27.37
CA LEU A 96 29.62 -4.26 -27.68
C LEU A 96 29.26 -4.30 -29.18
N LEU A 97 29.35 -3.18 -29.90
CA LEU A 97 28.77 -3.05 -31.24
C LEU A 97 29.38 -4.04 -32.24
N ALA A 98 30.74 -4.16 -32.28
CA ALA A 98 31.41 -5.06 -33.21
C ALA A 98 31.10 -6.56 -32.98
N PRO A 99 31.11 -7.11 -31.72
CA PRO A 99 30.68 -8.47 -31.49
C PRO A 99 29.16 -8.66 -31.75
N LEU A 100 28.33 -7.66 -31.49
CA LEU A 100 26.89 -7.72 -31.81
C LEU A 100 26.63 -7.82 -33.32
N ASP A 101 27.32 -7.03 -34.14
CA ASP A 101 27.19 -7.11 -35.60
C ASP A 101 27.51 -8.51 -36.12
N THR A 102 28.56 -9.15 -35.57
CA THR A 102 28.94 -10.52 -35.92
C THR A 102 27.87 -11.54 -35.53
N LEU A 103 27.34 -11.42 -34.30
CA LEU A 103 26.32 -12.34 -33.79
C LEU A 103 24.98 -12.17 -34.49
N ILE A 104 24.57 -10.96 -34.83
CA ILE A 104 23.34 -10.66 -35.59
C ILE A 104 23.47 -11.24 -37.02
N ALA A 105 24.64 -11.10 -37.64
CA ALA A 105 24.87 -11.70 -38.96
C ALA A 105 24.78 -13.24 -38.97
N ALA A 106 25.29 -13.87 -37.88
CA ALA A 106 25.24 -15.31 -37.69
C ALA A 106 23.82 -15.82 -37.28
N ASN A 107 23.07 -14.99 -36.53
CA ASN A 107 21.77 -15.35 -35.94
C ASN A 107 20.75 -14.22 -36.17
N PRO A 108 20.29 -14.01 -37.44
CA PRO A 108 19.50 -12.82 -37.78
C PRO A 108 18.10 -12.79 -37.15
N ARG A 109 17.60 -13.93 -36.62
CA ARG A 109 16.31 -14.04 -35.94
C ARG A 109 16.39 -13.90 -34.41
N GLU A 110 17.60 -13.80 -33.84
CA GLU A 110 17.76 -13.62 -32.39
C GLU A 110 17.53 -12.15 -32.02
N GLU A 111 16.38 -11.88 -31.45
CA GLU A 111 15.94 -10.52 -31.09
C GLU A 111 16.77 -9.91 -29.97
N THR A 112 17.32 -10.72 -29.06
CA THR A 112 18.10 -10.23 -27.92
C THR A 112 19.32 -9.44 -28.35
N TYR A 113 20.06 -9.91 -29.35
CA TYR A 113 21.23 -9.19 -29.86
C TYR A 113 20.86 -7.85 -30.48
N ARG A 114 19.75 -7.79 -31.22
CA ARG A 114 19.24 -6.56 -31.83
C ARG A 114 18.76 -5.57 -30.78
N THR A 115 18.12 -6.05 -29.73
CA THR A 115 17.70 -5.22 -28.58
C THR A 115 18.91 -4.62 -27.87
N ILE A 116 19.96 -5.42 -27.62
CA ILE A 116 21.19 -4.93 -26.98
C ILE A 116 21.90 -3.92 -27.89
N GLN A 117 22.00 -4.19 -29.21
CA GLN A 117 22.59 -3.27 -30.18
C GLN A 117 21.87 -1.92 -30.16
N LEU A 118 20.55 -1.95 -30.26
CA LEU A 118 19.73 -0.75 -30.26
C LEU A 118 19.88 0.04 -28.96
N ARG A 119 19.86 -0.64 -27.82
CA ARG A 119 20.04 -0.06 -26.49
C ARG A 119 21.43 0.59 -26.35
N THR A 120 22.47 -0.11 -26.80
CA THR A 120 23.84 0.42 -26.79
C THR A 120 23.94 1.69 -27.62
N LEU A 121 23.44 1.68 -28.85
CA LEU A 121 23.46 2.85 -29.74
C LEU A 121 22.69 4.04 -29.14
N VAL A 122 21.48 3.78 -28.63
CA VAL A 122 20.67 4.82 -27.98
C VAL A 122 21.35 5.34 -26.72
N SER A 123 21.95 4.48 -25.87
CA SER A 123 22.59 4.89 -24.63
C SER A 123 23.87 5.71 -24.89
N SER A 124 24.61 5.40 -25.93
CA SER A 124 25.82 6.14 -26.32
C SER A 124 25.55 7.40 -27.16
N GLY A 125 24.26 7.69 -27.49
CA GLY A 125 23.88 8.89 -28.24
C GLY A 125 24.11 8.77 -29.76
N HIS A 126 24.32 7.57 -30.28
CA HIS A 126 24.46 7.28 -31.71
C HIS A 126 23.08 7.21 -32.42
N ASP A 127 22.31 8.30 -32.35
CA ASP A 127 20.90 8.34 -32.79
C ASP A 127 20.68 7.94 -34.26
N VAL A 128 21.61 8.27 -35.15
CA VAL A 128 21.55 7.93 -36.59
C VAL A 128 21.71 6.43 -36.77
N ASP A 129 22.72 5.86 -36.11
CA ASP A 129 22.99 4.42 -36.21
C ASP A 129 21.90 3.59 -35.53
N ALA A 130 21.34 4.09 -34.41
CA ALA A 130 20.18 3.48 -33.74
C ALA A 130 18.97 3.41 -34.69
N ARG A 131 18.69 4.48 -35.42
CA ARG A 131 17.61 4.50 -36.42
C ARG A 131 17.87 3.49 -37.54
N HIS A 132 19.09 3.43 -38.05
CA HIS A 132 19.46 2.46 -39.10
C HIS A 132 19.38 1.01 -38.55
N ALA A 133 19.81 0.76 -37.32
CA ALA A 133 19.67 -0.56 -36.69
C ALA A 133 18.20 -0.97 -36.55
N PHE A 134 17.36 -0.07 -36.06
CA PHE A 134 15.90 -0.27 -36.01
C PHE A 134 15.32 -0.57 -37.41
N GLU A 135 15.67 0.23 -38.43
CA GLU A 135 15.15 0.06 -39.80
C GLU A 135 15.55 -1.29 -40.41
N ARG A 136 16.80 -1.71 -40.23
CA ARG A 136 17.25 -3.05 -40.65
C ARG A 136 16.48 -4.14 -39.90
N TRP A 137 16.31 -4.02 -38.60
CA TRP A 137 15.57 -5.01 -37.82
C TRP A 137 14.11 -5.13 -38.27
N ALA A 138 13.41 -4.01 -38.41
CA ALA A 138 12.05 -3.97 -38.91
C ALA A 138 11.92 -4.53 -40.35
N HIS A 139 12.94 -4.32 -41.21
CA HIS A 139 12.98 -4.90 -42.56
C HIS A 139 13.17 -6.42 -42.55
N ASP A 140 14.08 -6.91 -41.71
CA ASP A 140 14.40 -8.35 -41.61
C ASP A 140 13.28 -9.16 -40.96
N MET A 141 12.46 -8.51 -40.12
CA MET A 141 11.37 -9.12 -39.36
C MET A 141 10.06 -8.32 -39.54
N PRO A 142 9.46 -8.29 -40.74
CA PRO A 142 8.39 -7.34 -41.10
C PRO A 142 7.06 -7.60 -40.37
N THR A 143 6.87 -8.78 -39.77
CA THR A 143 5.67 -9.14 -39.00
C THR A 143 5.87 -9.05 -37.48
N SER A 144 7.10 -8.75 -37.01
CA SER A 144 7.41 -8.64 -35.59
C SER A 144 7.10 -7.23 -35.04
N ALA A 145 6.42 -7.16 -33.92
CA ALA A 145 6.22 -5.91 -33.17
C ALA A 145 7.47 -5.52 -32.36
N ALA A 146 8.41 -6.45 -32.14
CA ALA A 146 9.58 -6.24 -31.26
C ALA A 146 10.46 -5.05 -31.66
N PRO A 147 10.83 -4.82 -32.93
CA PRO A 147 11.65 -3.65 -33.31
C PRO A 147 10.99 -2.33 -32.89
N TYR A 148 9.69 -2.21 -33.14
CA TYR A 148 8.91 -1.01 -32.83
C TYR A 148 8.76 -0.81 -31.33
N ARG A 149 8.48 -1.89 -30.57
CA ARG A 149 8.37 -1.89 -29.12
C ARG A 149 9.65 -1.39 -28.48
N GLU A 150 10.75 -2.03 -28.79
CA GLU A 150 12.03 -1.74 -28.15
C GLU A 150 12.51 -0.31 -28.47
N TYR A 151 12.40 0.11 -29.73
CA TYR A 151 12.83 1.45 -30.09
C TYR A 151 11.92 2.54 -29.52
N ALA A 152 10.61 2.36 -29.57
CA ALA A 152 9.66 3.31 -28.96
C ALA A 152 9.91 3.44 -27.44
N ARG A 153 10.09 2.31 -26.74
CA ARG A 153 10.40 2.31 -25.30
C ARG A 153 11.66 3.10 -24.98
N MET A 154 12.76 2.84 -25.70
CA MET A 154 14.04 3.56 -25.49
C MET A 154 13.95 5.06 -25.76
N LEU A 155 13.13 5.45 -26.76
CA LEU A 155 12.87 6.86 -27.03
C LEU A 155 12.04 7.53 -25.93
N LEU A 156 11.07 6.82 -25.36
CA LEU A 156 10.26 7.29 -24.23
C LEU A 156 11.09 7.46 -22.95
N GLU A 157 11.97 6.51 -22.64
CA GLU A 157 12.92 6.60 -21.52
C GLU A 157 13.83 7.84 -21.62
N ARG A 158 14.05 8.33 -22.83
CA ARG A 158 14.82 9.57 -23.10
C ARG A 158 13.96 10.83 -23.30
N ASN A 159 12.70 10.78 -22.89
CA ASN A 159 11.74 11.88 -23.04
C ASN A 159 11.54 12.33 -24.51
N ARG A 160 11.72 11.43 -25.48
CA ARG A 160 11.55 11.71 -26.92
C ARG A 160 10.21 11.20 -27.43
N ALA A 161 9.12 11.59 -26.79
CA ALA A 161 7.78 11.11 -27.05
C ALA A 161 7.31 11.30 -28.51
N ALA A 162 7.63 12.42 -29.15
CA ALA A 162 7.29 12.67 -30.55
C ALA A 162 8.02 11.71 -31.53
N SER A 163 9.27 11.35 -31.20
CA SER A 163 10.00 10.35 -32.00
C SER A 163 9.43 8.95 -31.79
N ALA A 164 9.05 8.60 -30.56
CA ALA A 164 8.39 7.33 -30.26
C ALA A 164 7.04 7.22 -31.01
N ASP A 165 6.26 8.29 -31.04
CA ASP A 165 4.99 8.33 -31.78
C ASP A 165 5.19 8.10 -33.30
N SER A 166 6.25 8.67 -33.87
CA SER A 166 6.61 8.43 -35.27
C SER A 166 6.96 6.94 -35.55
N VAL A 167 7.63 6.28 -34.59
CA VAL A 167 7.93 4.85 -34.66
C VAL A 167 6.65 4.02 -34.59
N LEU A 168 5.72 4.38 -33.68
CA LEU A 168 4.42 3.70 -33.53
C LEU A 168 3.51 3.93 -34.75
N ALA A 169 3.53 5.11 -35.35
CA ALA A 169 2.82 5.38 -36.60
C ALA A 169 3.34 4.48 -37.76
N ARG A 170 4.66 4.30 -37.83
CA ARG A 170 5.28 3.38 -38.78
C ARG A 170 4.92 1.90 -38.50
N ALA A 171 4.86 1.52 -37.19
CA ALA A 171 4.40 0.20 -36.80
C ALA A 171 2.97 -0.08 -37.34
N ARG A 172 2.06 0.89 -37.17
CA ARG A 172 0.68 0.79 -37.71
C ARG A 172 0.64 0.57 -39.22
N GLN A 173 1.49 1.28 -39.95
CA GLN A 173 1.57 1.11 -41.43
C GLN A 173 2.12 -0.26 -41.82
N SER A 174 3.11 -0.78 -41.11
CA SER A 174 3.79 -2.03 -41.46
C SER A 174 3.05 -3.27 -40.95
N LEU A 175 2.51 -3.23 -39.72
CA LEU A 175 1.84 -4.38 -39.08
C LEU A 175 0.32 -4.39 -39.29
N GLY A 176 -0.28 -3.27 -39.74
CA GLY A 176 -1.72 -3.11 -39.87
C GLY A 176 -2.48 -2.94 -38.54
N THR A 177 -1.85 -3.27 -37.40
CA THR A 177 -2.43 -3.17 -36.05
C THR A 177 -1.38 -2.72 -35.03
N LEU A 178 -1.85 -2.19 -33.91
CA LEU A 178 -1.02 -1.86 -32.74
C LEU A 178 -1.43 -2.66 -31.50
N SER A 179 -2.15 -3.78 -31.65
CA SER A 179 -2.63 -4.57 -30.50
C SER A 179 -1.51 -4.94 -29.53
N ASP A 180 -0.33 -5.30 -30.05
CA ASP A 180 0.81 -5.74 -29.24
C ASP A 180 1.71 -4.58 -28.73
N LEU A 181 1.33 -3.33 -29.05
CA LEU A 181 2.08 -2.11 -28.74
C LEU A 181 1.24 -1.11 -27.93
N GLN A 182 0.14 -1.55 -27.32
CA GLN A 182 -0.78 -0.65 -26.63
C GLN A 182 -0.14 0.01 -25.40
N LEU A 183 0.80 -0.68 -24.75
CA LEU A 183 1.58 -0.11 -23.64
C LEU A 183 2.42 1.09 -24.10
N GLU A 184 3.17 0.92 -25.20
CA GLU A 184 4.02 1.97 -25.76
C GLU A 184 3.18 3.14 -26.30
N VAL A 185 2.05 2.84 -26.93
CA VAL A 185 1.08 3.86 -27.36
C VAL A 185 0.58 4.66 -26.16
N ALA A 186 0.16 3.98 -25.10
CA ALA A 186 -0.36 4.62 -23.89
C ALA A 186 0.68 5.55 -23.25
N GLN A 187 1.91 5.09 -23.12
CA GLN A 187 3.02 5.88 -22.56
C GLN A 187 3.38 7.06 -23.46
N ALA A 188 3.43 6.87 -24.78
CA ALA A 188 3.71 7.96 -25.72
C ALA A 188 2.64 9.06 -25.66
N ARG A 189 1.36 8.69 -25.57
CA ARG A 189 0.24 9.62 -25.45
C ARG A 189 0.25 10.37 -24.12
N ALA A 190 0.52 9.66 -23.00
CA ALA A 190 0.67 10.30 -21.68
C ALA A 190 1.81 11.33 -21.67
N ALA A 191 2.97 10.97 -22.23
CA ALA A 191 4.13 11.86 -22.32
C ALA A 191 3.89 13.12 -23.18
N GLN A 192 2.88 13.09 -24.05
CA GLN A 192 2.46 14.23 -24.87
C GLN A 192 1.26 14.99 -24.28
N GLY A 193 0.77 14.61 -23.09
CA GLY A 193 -0.41 15.19 -22.47
C GLY A 193 -1.74 14.80 -23.13
N GLN A 194 -1.74 13.81 -24.01
CA GLN A 194 -2.92 13.27 -24.69
C GLN A 194 -3.58 12.21 -23.80
N TRP A 195 -4.19 12.68 -22.70
CA TRP A 195 -4.65 11.83 -21.59
C TRP A 195 -5.78 10.87 -21.97
N VAL A 196 -6.69 11.32 -22.85
CA VAL A 196 -7.84 10.53 -23.28
C VAL A 196 -7.40 9.37 -24.17
N GLU A 197 -6.53 9.64 -25.13
CA GLU A 197 -5.95 8.64 -26.04
C GLU A 197 -5.04 7.67 -25.26
N SER A 198 -4.31 8.18 -24.28
CA SER A 198 -3.52 7.36 -23.36
C SER A 198 -4.41 6.40 -22.58
N ALA A 199 -5.53 6.87 -22.00
CA ALA A 199 -6.47 6.02 -21.27
C ALA A 199 -7.10 4.93 -22.14
N GLN A 200 -7.42 5.26 -23.42
CA GLN A 200 -7.93 4.28 -24.38
C GLN A 200 -6.91 3.16 -24.63
N ALA A 201 -5.65 3.54 -24.84
CA ALA A 201 -4.58 2.58 -25.06
C ALA A 201 -4.27 1.76 -23.81
N TRP A 202 -4.27 2.38 -22.60
CA TRP A 202 -4.14 1.66 -21.33
C TRP A 202 -5.24 0.63 -21.14
N ARG A 203 -6.49 1.01 -21.42
CA ARG A 203 -7.61 0.07 -21.31
C ARG A 203 -7.45 -1.16 -22.21
N GLN A 204 -6.83 -1.00 -23.38
CA GLN A 204 -6.52 -2.12 -24.28
C GLN A 204 -5.30 -2.92 -23.77
N ALA A 205 -4.23 -2.25 -23.31
CA ALA A 205 -3.04 -2.91 -22.77
C ALA A 205 -3.35 -3.80 -21.57
N LEU A 206 -4.30 -3.40 -20.74
CA LEU A 206 -4.74 -4.13 -19.56
C LEU A 206 -5.53 -5.41 -19.87
N GLU A 207 -5.94 -5.67 -21.11
CA GLU A 207 -6.72 -6.89 -21.45
C GLU A 207 -5.96 -8.20 -21.20
N GLY A 208 -4.66 -8.20 -21.36
CA GLY A 208 -3.81 -9.38 -21.18
C GLY A 208 -2.71 -9.20 -20.13
N ALA A 209 -2.73 -8.10 -19.38
CA ALA A 209 -1.60 -7.70 -18.53
C ALA A 209 -2.06 -7.04 -17.23
N ASP A 210 -2.73 -7.82 -16.37
CA ASP A 210 -3.22 -7.37 -15.04
C ASP A 210 -2.13 -6.74 -14.16
N TYR A 211 -0.88 -7.14 -14.34
CA TYR A 211 0.27 -6.59 -13.61
C TYR A 211 0.55 -5.12 -13.96
N LEU A 212 -0.03 -4.58 -15.04
CA LEU A 212 0.13 -3.19 -15.44
C LEU A 212 -0.85 -2.22 -14.76
N VAL A 213 -1.75 -2.68 -13.91
CA VAL A 213 -2.77 -1.84 -13.22
C VAL A 213 -2.13 -0.63 -12.53
N GLN A 214 -1.08 -0.85 -11.74
CA GLN A 214 -0.38 0.24 -11.03
C GLN A 214 0.34 1.20 -11.99
N ALA A 215 0.93 0.67 -13.06
CA ALA A 215 1.60 1.47 -14.08
C ALA A 215 0.62 2.40 -14.82
N ALA A 216 -0.57 1.88 -15.16
CA ALA A 216 -1.64 2.66 -15.80
C ALA A 216 -2.14 3.79 -14.88
N ALA A 217 -2.40 3.47 -13.61
CA ALA A 217 -2.83 4.46 -12.63
C ALA A 217 -1.75 5.55 -12.41
N TYR A 218 -0.48 5.14 -12.27
CA TYR A 218 0.62 6.08 -12.11
C TYR A 218 0.78 7.02 -13.33
N ALA A 219 0.77 6.45 -14.54
CA ALA A 219 0.94 7.22 -15.78
C ALA A 219 -0.17 8.25 -16.00
N LEU A 220 -1.41 7.97 -15.56
CA LEU A 220 -2.57 8.84 -15.70
C LEU A 220 -2.80 9.76 -14.50
N THR A 221 -2.05 9.61 -13.40
CA THR A 221 -2.20 10.47 -12.20
C THR A 221 -2.07 11.98 -12.51
N PRO A 222 -1.16 12.46 -13.40
CA PRO A 222 -1.02 13.86 -13.71
C PRO A 222 -2.17 14.47 -14.53
N THR A 223 -3.20 13.68 -14.88
CA THR A 223 -4.32 14.15 -15.72
C THR A 223 -5.01 15.37 -15.10
N PRO A 224 -5.19 16.46 -15.87
CA PRO A 224 -5.95 17.63 -15.47
C PRO A 224 -7.40 17.27 -15.10
N SER A 225 -7.97 17.98 -14.14
CA SER A 225 -9.36 17.75 -13.68
C SER A 225 -10.39 17.78 -14.83
N SER A 226 -10.17 18.64 -15.83
CA SER A 226 -11.05 18.77 -16.99
C SER A 226 -11.15 17.52 -17.87
N SER A 227 -10.17 16.61 -17.80
CA SER A 227 -10.14 15.38 -18.61
C SER A 227 -10.49 14.12 -17.80
N ARG A 228 -10.64 14.23 -16.48
CA ARG A 228 -10.87 13.07 -15.61
C ARG A 228 -12.18 12.33 -15.90
N ASP A 229 -13.25 13.08 -16.20
CA ASP A 229 -14.54 12.46 -16.50
C ASP A 229 -14.50 11.60 -17.76
N GLN A 230 -13.80 12.05 -18.80
CA GLN A 230 -13.60 11.25 -20.02
C GLN A 230 -12.79 9.97 -19.75
N ILE A 231 -11.78 10.06 -18.87
CA ILE A 231 -11.01 8.88 -18.45
C ILE A 231 -11.90 7.91 -17.68
N ARG A 232 -12.74 8.39 -16.76
CA ARG A 232 -13.74 7.57 -16.05
C ARG A 232 -14.64 6.82 -17.04
N GLU A 233 -15.21 7.52 -18.00
CA GLU A 233 -16.05 6.91 -19.03
C GLU A 233 -15.33 5.80 -19.80
N ILE A 234 -14.08 6.01 -20.19
CA ILE A 234 -13.27 5.01 -20.91
C ILE A 234 -13.08 3.75 -20.06
N PHE A 235 -12.66 3.89 -18.81
CA PHE A 235 -12.40 2.74 -17.95
C PHE A 235 -13.68 2.05 -17.47
N LEU A 236 -14.79 2.78 -17.41
CA LEU A 236 -16.12 2.25 -17.04
C LEU A 236 -16.86 1.64 -18.25
N ALA A 237 -16.43 1.87 -19.47
CA ALA A 237 -17.12 1.42 -20.69
C ALA A 237 -17.29 -0.12 -20.73
N LEU A 238 -18.34 -0.54 -21.42
CA LEU A 238 -18.60 -1.96 -21.70
C LEU A 238 -17.70 -2.50 -22.81
N PRO A 239 -17.35 -3.79 -22.81
CA PRO A 239 -17.62 -4.75 -21.74
C PRO A 239 -16.85 -4.43 -20.47
N ILE A 240 -17.39 -4.87 -19.31
CA ILE A 240 -16.70 -4.69 -18.02
C ILE A 240 -15.37 -5.46 -18.05
N ARG A 241 -14.28 -4.76 -17.72
CA ARG A 241 -12.93 -5.33 -17.62
C ARG A 241 -12.39 -5.08 -16.23
N VAL A 242 -12.18 -6.15 -15.47
CA VAL A 242 -11.74 -6.04 -14.07
C VAL A 242 -10.43 -5.27 -13.94
N PRO A 243 -9.36 -5.53 -14.76
CA PRO A 243 -8.12 -4.76 -14.66
C PRO A 243 -8.31 -3.27 -14.93
N ALA A 244 -9.17 -2.90 -15.88
CA ALA A 244 -9.49 -1.49 -16.14
C ALA A 244 -10.20 -0.83 -14.95
N ARG A 245 -11.16 -1.52 -14.33
CA ARG A 245 -11.83 -1.03 -13.12
C ARG A 245 -10.87 -0.88 -11.94
N ARG A 246 -9.94 -1.83 -11.78
CA ARG A 246 -8.87 -1.74 -10.76
C ARG A 246 -7.95 -0.55 -11.01
N ALA A 247 -7.53 -0.33 -12.26
CA ALA A 247 -6.70 0.82 -12.62
C ALA A 247 -7.42 2.15 -12.36
N LEU A 248 -8.72 2.24 -12.67
CA LEU A 248 -9.52 3.41 -12.33
C LEU A 248 -9.62 3.63 -10.82
N ALA A 249 -9.86 2.58 -10.04
CA ALA A 249 -9.93 2.70 -8.59
C ALA A 249 -8.62 3.21 -7.98
N GLU A 250 -7.47 2.68 -8.42
CA GLU A 250 -6.16 3.18 -8.00
C GLU A 250 -5.95 4.65 -8.42
N LEU A 251 -6.39 5.00 -9.60
CA LEU A 251 -6.30 6.37 -10.12
C LEU A 251 -7.15 7.35 -9.30
N GLU A 252 -8.39 6.97 -8.96
CA GLU A 252 -9.26 7.77 -8.10
C GLU A 252 -8.70 7.92 -6.68
N MET A 253 -8.08 6.88 -6.12
CA MET A 253 -7.34 7.00 -4.85
C MET A 253 -6.21 8.02 -4.96
N ASN A 254 -5.44 7.99 -6.06
CA ASN A 254 -4.38 8.97 -6.31
C ASN A 254 -4.92 10.39 -6.52
N TRP A 255 -6.08 10.56 -7.09
CA TRP A 255 -6.77 11.84 -7.25
C TRP A 255 -7.44 12.36 -5.97
N GLY A 256 -7.46 11.55 -4.90
CA GLY A 256 -8.06 11.91 -3.61
C GLY A 256 -9.56 11.68 -3.52
N SER A 257 -10.14 10.83 -4.37
CA SER A 257 -11.56 10.51 -4.46
C SER A 257 -11.86 9.04 -4.06
N PRO A 258 -11.69 8.64 -2.77
CA PRO A 258 -11.86 7.25 -2.36
C PRO A 258 -13.26 6.68 -2.61
N SER A 259 -14.29 7.52 -2.57
CA SER A 259 -15.68 7.11 -2.87
C SER A 259 -15.84 6.71 -4.35
N ASP A 260 -15.27 7.52 -5.26
CA ASP A 260 -15.32 7.24 -6.70
C ASP A 260 -14.48 5.99 -7.03
N ALA A 261 -13.39 5.78 -6.30
CA ALA A 261 -12.58 4.57 -6.39
C ALA A 261 -13.39 3.31 -6.06
N TRP A 262 -14.16 3.37 -4.97
CA TRP A 262 -15.07 2.27 -4.62
C TRP A 262 -16.20 2.11 -5.64
N ASP A 263 -16.77 3.19 -6.12
CA ASP A 263 -17.80 3.19 -7.15
C ASP A 263 -17.37 2.50 -8.44
N ALA A 264 -16.10 2.64 -8.81
CA ALA A 264 -15.53 1.92 -9.95
C ALA A 264 -15.55 0.38 -9.77
N LEU A 265 -15.39 -0.11 -8.54
CA LEU A 265 -15.27 -1.54 -8.24
C LEU A 265 -16.57 -2.20 -7.78
N LYS A 266 -17.46 -1.48 -7.06
CA LYS A 266 -18.69 -2.08 -6.50
C LYS A 266 -19.63 -2.64 -7.55
N GLY A 267 -19.55 -2.16 -8.79
CA GLY A 267 -20.36 -2.63 -9.93
C GLY A 267 -19.80 -3.84 -10.67
N LEU A 268 -18.72 -4.46 -10.17
CA LEU A 268 -18.20 -5.69 -10.76
C LEU A 268 -19.17 -6.85 -10.55
N PRO A 269 -19.30 -7.76 -11.53
CA PRO A 269 -20.03 -9.00 -11.35
C PRO A 269 -19.48 -9.79 -10.16
N PRO A 270 -20.32 -10.32 -9.26
CA PRO A 270 -19.85 -11.05 -8.07
C PRO A 270 -19.30 -12.42 -8.47
N ASP A 271 -17.99 -12.50 -8.59
CA ASP A 271 -17.22 -13.72 -8.85
C ASP A 271 -15.90 -13.73 -8.03
N SER A 272 -15.07 -14.73 -8.24
CA SER A 272 -13.78 -14.85 -7.54
C SER A 272 -12.84 -13.70 -7.88
N VAL A 273 -12.83 -13.23 -9.12
CA VAL A 273 -11.94 -12.16 -9.60
C VAL A 273 -12.34 -10.82 -8.99
N ALA A 274 -13.65 -10.54 -8.95
CA ALA A 274 -14.18 -9.37 -8.26
C ALA A 274 -13.90 -9.40 -6.76
N ALA A 275 -14.07 -10.57 -6.11
CA ALA A 275 -13.79 -10.72 -4.68
C ALA A 275 -12.32 -10.45 -4.35
N ASP A 276 -11.40 -10.89 -5.19
CA ASP A 276 -9.97 -10.58 -5.05
C ASP A 276 -9.70 -9.09 -5.27
N ALA A 277 -10.32 -8.47 -6.28
CA ALA A 277 -10.20 -7.04 -6.53
C ALA A 277 -10.73 -6.19 -5.36
N TRP A 278 -11.88 -6.53 -4.79
CA TRP A 278 -12.44 -5.85 -3.61
C TRP A 278 -11.56 -6.02 -2.37
N SER A 279 -11.03 -7.23 -2.15
CA SER A 279 -10.14 -7.50 -1.02
C SER A 279 -8.80 -6.75 -1.13
N GLU A 280 -8.26 -6.62 -2.34
CA GLU A 280 -7.03 -5.87 -2.60
C GLU A 280 -7.26 -4.37 -2.43
N PHE A 281 -8.33 -3.84 -3.01
CA PHE A 281 -8.71 -2.43 -2.81
C PHE A 281 -8.93 -2.09 -1.33
N ALA A 282 -9.55 -3.00 -0.58
CA ALA A 282 -9.72 -2.80 0.86
C ALA A 282 -8.40 -2.64 1.61
N LYS A 283 -7.31 -3.34 1.21
CA LYS A 283 -5.98 -3.15 1.82
C LYS A 283 -5.47 -1.71 1.63
N ARG A 284 -5.68 -1.16 0.45
CA ARG A 284 -5.32 0.23 0.16
C ARG A 284 -6.17 1.21 0.97
N ALA A 285 -7.49 0.99 1.02
CA ALA A 285 -8.39 1.81 1.80
C ALA A 285 -8.10 1.75 3.31
N GLU A 286 -7.71 0.57 3.85
CA GLU A 286 -7.25 0.38 5.22
C GLU A 286 -5.96 1.16 5.50
N ALA A 287 -4.99 1.11 4.57
CA ALA A 287 -3.72 1.83 4.69
C ALA A 287 -3.92 3.36 4.70
N ASP A 288 -4.89 3.85 3.92
CA ASP A 288 -5.26 5.25 3.85
C ASP A 288 -6.32 5.65 4.90
N GLU A 289 -6.61 4.76 5.88
CA GLU A 289 -7.57 4.94 6.99
C GLU A 289 -9.00 5.25 6.53
N ARG A 290 -9.41 4.80 5.34
CA ARG A 290 -10.76 4.93 4.79
C ARG A 290 -11.65 3.76 5.25
N TRP A 291 -11.82 3.64 6.54
CA TRP A 291 -12.40 2.45 7.19
C TRP A 291 -13.80 2.08 6.75
N SER A 292 -14.68 3.05 6.48
CA SER A 292 -16.04 2.78 5.98
C SER A 292 -16.01 2.15 4.58
N ILE A 293 -15.17 2.68 3.70
CA ILE A 293 -15.01 2.18 2.33
C ILE A 293 -14.34 0.80 2.34
N ALA A 294 -13.30 0.61 3.16
CA ALA A 294 -12.65 -0.69 3.35
C ALA A 294 -13.65 -1.75 3.82
N ARG A 295 -14.53 -1.41 4.79
CA ARG A 295 -15.60 -2.30 5.26
C ARG A 295 -16.52 -2.71 4.12
N GLU A 296 -17.05 -1.77 3.33
CA GLU A 296 -17.96 -2.06 2.23
C GLU A 296 -17.34 -3.00 1.19
N ALA A 297 -16.07 -2.77 0.86
CA ALA A 297 -15.34 -3.62 -0.07
C ALA A 297 -15.15 -5.04 0.50
N LEU A 298 -14.79 -5.16 1.78
CA LEU A 298 -14.64 -6.45 2.46
C LEU A 298 -15.96 -7.19 2.62
N GLU A 299 -17.07 -6.49 2.93
CA GLU A 299 -18.39 -7.07 2.99
C GLU A 299 -18.82 -7.61 1.61
N SER A 300 -18.44 -6.93 0.53
CA SER A 300 -18.68 -7.41 -0.83
C SER A 300 -17.88 -8.68 -1.15
N ALA A 301 -16.60 -8.72 -0.76
CA ALA A 301 -15.76 -9.91 -0.90
C ALA A 301 -16.29 -11.10 -0.06
N LEU A 302 -16.76 -10.84 1.16
CA LEU A 302 -17.32 -11.85 2.06
C LEU A 302 -18.61 -12.50 1.54
N ARG A 303 -19.40 -11.78 0.75
CA ARG A 303 -20.59 -12.35 0.11
C ARG A 303 -20.27 -13.46 -0.88
N TRP A 304 -19.08 -13.37 -1.52
CA TRP A 304 -18.60 -14.38 -2.45
C TRP A 304 -17.78 -15.47 -1.76
N ARG A 305 -16.79 -15.06 -0.98
CA ARG A 305 -15.86 -15.98 -0.30
C ARG A 305 -15.71 -15.58 1.16
N ARG A 306 -16.27 -16.39 2.07
CA ARG A 306 -16.17 -16.15 3.50
C ARG A 306 -14.92 -16.84 4.05
N THR A 307 -13.90 -16.06 4.40
CA THR A 307 -12.70 -16.54 5.09
C THR A 307 -12.55 -15.83 6.44
N PRO A 308 -11.92 -16.48 7.43
CA PRO A 308 -11.65 -15.86 8.72
C PRO A 308 -10.91 -14.53 8.62
N GLU A 309 -9.90 -14.44 7.76
CA GLU A 309 -9.13 -13.21 7.56
C GLU A 309 -9.99 -12.07 7.04
N LEU A 310 -10.80 -12.32 6.03
CA LEU A 310 -11.69 -11.29 5.49
C LEU A 310 -12.73 -10.86 6.53
N ALA A 311 -13.29 -11.79 7.30
CA ALA A 311 -14.25 -11.50 8.33
C ALA A 311 -13.65 -10.61 9.44
N ILE A 312 -12.45 -10.91 9.90
CA ILE A 312 -11.75 -10.12 10.90
C ILE A 312 -11.36 -8.74 10.38
N ARG A 313 -10.87 -8.64 9.16
CA ARG A 313 -10.56 -7.35 8.55
C ARG A 313 -11.81 -6.48 8.42
N ALA A 314 -12.91 -7.06 7.94
CA ALA A 314 -14.19 -6.36 7.82
C ALA A 314 -14.73 -5.90 9.19
N ALA A 315 -14.66 -6.76 10.21
CA ALA A 315 -15.06 -6.42 11.57
C ALA A 315 -14.17 -5.34 12.18
N THR A 316 -12.85 -5.39 11.93
CA THR A 316 -11.90 -4.36 12.38
C THR A 316 -12.18 -3.02 11.70
N SER A 317 -12.43 -3.02 10.40
CA SER A 317 -12.80 -1.82 9.64
C SER A 317 -14.14 -1.24 10.12
N ALA A 318 -15.10 -2.10 10.46
CA ALA A 318 -16.37 -1.69 11.08
C ALA A 318 -16.15 -1.00 12.42
N LEU A 319 -15.30 -1.56 13.30
CA LEU A 319 -14.94 -0.92 14.57
C LEU A 319 -14.28 0.45 14.37
N LYS A 320 -13.33 0.53 13.48
CA LYS A 320 -12.59 1.77 13.21
C LYS A 320 -13.46 2.84 12.53
N SER A 321 -14.49 2.42 11.76
CA SER A 321 -15.50 3.33 11.22
C SER A 321 -16.61 3.70 12.21
N GLY A 322 -16.57 3.16 13.45
CA GLY A 322 -17.55 3.46 14.51
C GLY A 322 -18.76 2.53 14.55
N ASP A 323 -18.85 1.54 13.67
CA ASP A 323 -19.99 0.60 13.63
C ASP A 323 -19.66 -0.72 14.37
N ALA A 324 -19.70 -0.64 15.71
CA ALA A 324 -19.46 -1.80 16.57
C ALA A 324 -20.52 -2.91 16.40
N ALA A 325 -21.74 -2.56 16.00
CA ALA A 325 -22.79 -3.55 15.75
C ALA A 325 -22.49 -4.38 14.49
N ALA A 326 -22.03 -3.73 13.41
CA ALA A 326 -21.56 -4.42 12.22
C ALA A 326 -20.36 -5.33 12.53
N ALA A 327 -19.43 -4.87 13.37
CA ALA A 327 -18.27 -5.68 13.75
C ALA A 327 -18.67 -7.01 14.39
N LEU A 328 -19.68 -7.02 15.27
CA LEU A 328 -20.19 -8.26 15.87
C LEU A 328 -20.87 -9.18 14.85
N ARG A 329 -21.54 -8.63 13.86
CA ARG A 329 -22.18 -9.44 12.80
C ARG A 329 -21.14 -10.07 11.86
N LEU A 330 -20.06 -9.34 11.59
CA LEU A 330 -19.01 -9.77 10.65
C LEU A 330 -18.06 -10.80 11.24
N ALA A 331 -17.88 -10.80 12.56
CA ALA A 331 -17.02 -11.73 13.29
C ALA A 331 -17.85 -12.56 14.31
N PRO A 332 -18.78 -13.41 13.87
CA PRO A 332 -19.56 -14.22 14.81
C PRO A 332 -18.71 -15.32 15.43
N ALA A 333 -18.83 -15.49 16.75
CA ALA A 333 -18.04 -16.44 17.54
C ALA A 333 -18.27 -17.92 17.20
N GLY A 334 -19.33 -18.24 16.43
CA GLY A 334 -19.76 -19.62 16.19
C GLY A 334 -19.33 -20.25 14.87
N GLU A 335 -18.72 -19.48 13.95
CA GLU A 335 -18.43 -20.01 12.60
C GLU A 335 -17.11 -20.78 12.48
N THR A 336 -16.23 -20.68 13.46
CA THR A 336 -14.98 -21.48 13.48
C THR A 336 -15.21 -22.80 14.20
N GLN A 337 -15.73 -23.78 13.50
CA GLN A 337 -15.74 -25.16 14.02
C GLN A 337 -14.31 -25.66 14.13
N GLY A 338 -13.79 -25.74 15.36
CA GLY A 338 -12.65 -26.61 15.65
C GLY A 338 -11.48 -26.04 16.40
N ASP A 339 -11.11 -24.76 16.28
CA ASP A 339 -9.91 -24.22 16.97
C ASP A 339 -10.21 -23.08 17.92
N SER A 340 -10.43 -23.42 19.21
CA SER A 340 -10.67 -22.44 20.26
C SER A 340 -9.50 -21.49 20.49
N ALA A 341 -8.25 -21.91 20.18
CA ALA A 341 -7.08 -21.07 20.30
C ALA A 341 -7.07 -20.00 19.19
N PHE A 342 -7.42 -20.38 17.98
CA PHE A 342 -7.57 -19.44 16.87
C PHE A 342 -8.67 -18.40 17.16
N VAL A 343 -9.83 -18.83 17.66
CA VAL A 343 -10.93 -17.94 18.06
C VAL A 343 -10.47 -16.96 19.15
N ALA A 344 -9.79 -17.46 20.18
CA ALA A 344 -9.30 -16.65 21.29
C ALA A 344 -8.29 -15.58 20.84
N GLN A 345 -7.43 -15.90 19.90
CA GLN A 345 -6.38 -14.97 19.44
C GLN A 345 -6.85 -14.00 18.38
N THR A 346 -7.82 -14.37 17.56
CA THR A 346 -8.20 -13.64 16.35
C THR A 346 -9.55 -12.94 16.49
N TYR A 347 -10.60 -13.66 16.88
CA TYR A 347 -11.96 -13.12 16.93
C TYR A 347 -12.27 -12.41 18.24
N LEU A 348 -11.85 -12.99 19.37
CA LEU A 348 -12.20 -12.48 20.70
C LEU A 348 -11.76 -11.02 20.94
N PRO A 349 -10.56 -10.54 20.53
CA PRO A 349 -10.20 -9.15 20.71
C PRO A 349 -11.14 -8.17 20.02
N VAL A 350 -11.57 -8.52 18.79
CA VAL A 350 -12.50 -7.70 17.99
C VAL A 350 -13.89 -7.71 18.61
N GLN A 351 -14.38 -8.88 19.01
CA GLN A 351 -15.68 -9.04 19.66
C GLN A 351 -15.75 -8.34 21.01
N ALA A 352 -14.73 -8.53 21.85
CA ALA A 352 -14.65 -7.86 23.15
C ALA A 352 -14.67 -6.33 22.99
N ARG A 353 -13.94 -5.80 22.01
CA ARG A 353 -13.90 -4.38 21.72
C ARG A 353 -15.27 -3.87 21.21
N ALA A 354 -15.92 -4.62 20.33
CA ALA A 354 -17.25 -4.28 19.83
C ALA A 354 -18.31 -4.27 20.96
N LEU A 355 -18.32 -5.31 21.81
CA LEU A 355 -19.20 -5.40 22.95
C LEU A 355 -18.94 -4.28 23.96
N ALA A 356 -17.69 -4.00 24.28
CA ALA A 356 -17.31 -2.90 25.17
C ALA A 356 -17.77 -1.54 24.61
N THR A 357 -17.61 -1.32 23.30
CA THR A 357 -18.05 -0.09 22.63
C THR A 357 -19.58 0.07 22.69
N LEU A 358 -20.33 -1.02 22.63
CA LEU A 358 -21.81 -1.03 22.75
C LEU A 358 -22.31 -0.97 24.20
N GLY A 359 -21.42 -0.85 25.20
CA GLY A 359 -21.80 -0.88 26.62
C GLY A 359 -22.20 -2.27 27.14
N ARG A 360 -21.92 -3.34 26.38
CA ARG A 360 -22.25 -4.74 26.71
C ARG A 360 -21.07 -5.44 27.40
N ALA A 361 -20.45 -4.76 28.38
CA ALA A 361 -19.24 -5.22 29.05
C ALA A 361 -19.39 -6.58 29.74
N ALA A 362 -20.57 -6.87 30.32
CA ALA A 362 -20.86 -8.17 30.95
C ALA A 362 -20.82 -9.34 29.95
N GLU A 363 -21.16 -9.11 28.70
CA GLU A 363 -21.11 -10.13 27.66
C GLU A 363 -19.66 -10.33 27.17
N ALA A 364 -18.90 -9.24 27.05
CA ALA A 364 -17.48 -9.31 26.74
C ALA A 364 -16.70 -10.09 27.82
N GLU A 365 -17.03 -9.87 29.09
CA GLU A 365 -16.42 -10.57 30.23
C GLU A 365 -16.73 -12.08 30.19
N ARG A 366 -17.99 -12.47 29.99
CA ARG A 366 -18.37 -13.87 29.86
C ARG A 366 -17.68 -14.56 28.67
N LEU A 367 -17.57 -13.86 27.54
CA LEU A 367 -16.91 -14.35 26.37
C LEU A 367 -15.40 -14.55 26.62
N ALA A 368 -14.74 -13.57 27.27
CA ALA A 368 -13.34 -13.67 27.65
C ALA A 368 -13.07 -14.84 28.61
N GLN A 369 -13.93 -15.04 29.61
CA GLN A 369 -13.84 -16.17 30.56
C GLN A 369 -13.96 -17.54 29.85
N ALA A 370 -14.85 -17.67 28.85
CA ALA A 370 -15.02 -18.91 28.10
C ALA A 370 -13.76 -19.34 27.34
N TYR A 371 -12.95 -18.38 26.90
CA TYR A 371 -11.70 -18.64 26.15
C TYR A 371 -10.42 -18.41 26.95
N ASP A 372 -10.50 -18.13 28.27
CA ASP A 372 -9.37 -17.71 29.10
C ASP A 372 -8.16 -18.64 29.02
N ARG A 373 -8.38 -19.96 29.02
CA ARG A 373 -7.31 -20.99 28.93
C ARG A 373 -6.50 -20.95 27.62
N PHE A 374 -7.02 -20.31 26.59
CA PHE A 374 -6.38 -20.19 25.27
C PHE A 374 -5.71 -18.83 25.06
N LEU A 375 -5.85 -17.91 26.02
CA LEU A 375 -5.26 -16.58 25.95
C LEU A 375 -3.82 -16.56 26.46
N THR A 376 -2.96 -15.89 25.71
CA THR A 376 -1.65 -15.51 26.24
C THR A 376 -1.83 -14.44 27.33
N PRO A 377 -0.87 -14.29 28.27
CA PRO A 377 -0.95 -13.24 29.31
C PRO A 377 -1.15 -11.83 28.72
N GLY A 378 -0.45 -11.48 27.65
CA GLY A 378 -0.61 -10.18 26.99
C GLY A 378 -1.99 -9.98 26.37
N ALA A 379 -2.53 -11.00 25.68
CA ALA A 379 -3.88 -10.95 25.10
C ALA A 379 -4.95 -10.82 26.20
N ARG A 380 -4.82 -11.59 27.28
CA ARG A 380 -5.70 -11.51 28.46
C ARG A 380 -5.72 -10.09 29.02
N ASN A 381 -4.55 -9.49 29.26
CA ASN A 381 -4.45 -8.13 29.79
C ASN A 381 -5.10 -7.10 28.84
N SER A 382 -4.88 -7.20 27.54
CA SER A 382 -5.49 -6.31 26.54
C SER A 382 -7.02 -6.42 26.53
N ILE A 383 -7.55 -7.65 26.57
CA ILE A 383 -8.99 -7.90 26.59
C ILE A 383 -9.60 -7.42 27.92
N THR A 384 -8.95 -7.68 29.06
CA THR A 384 -9.42 -7.22 30.36
C THR A 384 -9.48 -5.70 30.43
N ARG A 385 -8.49 -5.00 29.88
CA ARG A 385 -8.49 -3.54 29.73
C ARG A 385 -9.67 -3.06 28.87
N THR A 386 -9.91 -3.74 27.76
CA THR A 386 -11.06 -3.45 26.88
C THR A 386 -12.39 -3.61 27.61
N ILE A 387 -12.54 -4.65 28.42
CA ILE A 387 -13.72 -4.91 29.27
C ILE A 387 -13.87 -3.81 30.33
N ALA A 388 -12.79 -3.40 30.97
CA ALA A 388 -12.81 -2.30 31.94
C ALA A 388 -13.34 -1.00 31.30
N TRP A 389 -12.90 -0.67 30.08
CA TRP A 389 -13.44 0.47 29.34
C TRP A 389 -14.93 0.29 29.00
N GLY A 390 -15.37 -0.92 28.71
CA GLY A 390 -16.79 -1.23 28.56
C GLY A 390 -17.61 -0.93 29.83
N TRP A 391 -17.08 -1.27 30.99
CA TRP A 391 -17.70 -0.96 32.27
C TRP A 391 -17.72 0.56 32.57
N VAL A 392 -16.66 1.29 32.21
CA VAL A 392 -16.66 2.76 32.28
C VAL A 392 -17.77 3.35 31.44
N ARG A 393 -17.95 2.88 30.22
CA ARG A 393 -19.04 3.33 29.31
C ARG A 393 -20.44 3.02 29.85
N SER A 394 -20.63 1.87 30.46
CA SER A 394 -21.90 1.51 31.09
C SER A 394 -22.16 2.21 32.43
N GLY A 395 -21.17 2.95 32.96
CA GLY A 395 -21.28 3.71 34.19
C GLY A 395 -20.87 2.98 35.47
N ASP A 396 -20.42 1.72 35.36
CA ASP A 396 -19.99 0.93 36.54
C ASP A 396 -18.49 1.03 36.79
N MET A 397 -18.08 2.08 37.47
CA MET A 397 -16.69 2.33 37.83
C MET A 397 -16.11 1.28 38.79
N THR A 398 -16.97 0.65 39.60
CA THR A 398 -16.56 -0.39 40.56
C THR A 398 -16.14 -1.65 39.83
N ARG A 399 -16.93 -2.10 38.88
CA ARG A 399 -16.58 -3.25 38.02
C ARG A 399 -15.39 -2.93 37.11
N ALA A 400 -15.31 -1.71 36.58
CA ALA A 400 -14.15 -1.29 35.77
C ALA A 400 -12.84 -1.44 36.59
N ARG A 401 -12.83 -0.99 37.85
CA ARG A 401 -11.67 -1.13 38.75
C ARG A 401 -11.41 -2.61 39.09
N ALA A 402 -12.42 -3.39 39.39
CA ALA A 402 -12.28 -4.82 39.68
C ALA A 402 -11.66 -5.57 38.47
N ALA A 403 -12.13 -5.29 37.25
CA ALA A 403 -11.59 -5.88 36.04
C ALA A 403 -10.11 -5.53 35.83
N LEU A 404 -9.69 -4.28 36.06
CA LEU A 404 -8.29 -3.89 35.94
C LEU A 404 -7.40 -4.56 37.01
N ASN A 405 -7.87 -4.65 38.26
CA ASN A 405 -7.13 -5.31 39.32
C ASN A 405 -6.96 -6.82 39.07
N ALA A 406 -7.95 -7.47 38.47
CA ALA A 406 -7.89 -8.88 38.10
C ALA A 406 -6.89 -9.19 36.97
N SER A 407 -6.47 -8.21 36.19
CA SER A 407 -5.52 -8.41 35.09
C SER A 407 -4.09 -8.71 35.56
N GLY A 408 -3.73 -8.47 36.83
CA GLY A 408 -2.43 -8.77 37.39
C GLY A 408 -1.23 -8.10 36.74
N ALA A 409 -1.47 -7.08 35.92
CA ALA A 409 -0.50 -6.52 35.00
C ALA A 409 0.43 -5.53 35.72
N GLU A 410 1.63 -5.94 36.03
CA GLU A 410 2.73 -5.02 36.31
C GLU A 410 3.10 -4.27 35.01
N GLY A 411 3.01 -2.95 35.05
CA GLY A 411 3.46 -2.07 33.95
C GLY A 411 2.36 -1.49 33.04
N ASP A 412 1.52 -2.30 32.47
CA ASP A 412 0.52 -1.87 31.47
C ASP A 412 -0.84 -1.48 32.10
N SER A 413 -1.08 -1.88 33.34
CA SER A 413 -2.26 -1.49 34.15
C SER A 413 -2.18 -0.09 34.72
N SER A 414 -1.00 0.51 34.78
CA SER A 414 -0.79 1.85 35.35
C SER A 414 -1.53 2.92 34.53
N ASP A 415 -1.58 2.79 33.23
CA ASP A 415 -2.25 3.75 32.34
C ASP A 415 -3.77 3.74 32.53
N ALA A 416 -4.39 2.57 32.51
CA ALA A 416 -5.82 2.44 32.75
C ALA A 416 -6.22 2.86 34.18
N ALA A 417 -5.42 2.54 35.19
CA ALA A 417 -5.62 3.01 36.55
C ALA A 417 -5.47 4.55 36.67
N GLY A 418 -4.53 5.11 35.92
CA GLY A 418 -4.36 6.56 35.80
C GLY A 418 -5.58 7.27 35.21
N TRP A 419 -6.18 6.67 34.16
CA TRP A 419 -7.42 7.16 33.58
C TRP A 419 -8.60 7.07 34.55
N LEU A 420 -8.77 5.96 35.26
CA LEU A 420 -9.82 5.86 36.26
C LEU A 420 -9.66 6.92 37.37
N ALA A 421 -8.44 7.14 37.83
CA ALA A 421 -8.16 8.20 38.80
C ALA A 421 -8.50 9.60 38.25
N LEU A 422 -8.20 9.86 36.98
CA LEU A 422 -8.58 11.11 36.29
C LEU A 422 -10.10 11.28 36.26
N TYR A 423 -10.85 10.25 35.89
CA TYR A 423 -12.32 10.30 35.82
C TYR A 423 -12.98 10.55 37.18
N GLU A 424 -12.37 10.08 38.27
CA GLU A 424 -12.78 10.37 39.64
C GLU A 424 -12.35 11.77 40.08
N GLY A 425 -11.59 12.48 39.26
CA GLY A 425 -11.04 13.79 39.62
C GLY A 425 -9.84 13.73 40.55
N ASN A 426 -9.24 12.57 40.79
CA ASN A 426 -8.04 12.40 41.58
C ASN A 426 -6.78 12.66 40.74
N LEU A 427 -6.44 13.94 40.58
CA LEU A 427 -5.32 14.37 39.74
C LEU A 427 -3.96 13.99 40.32
N LYS A 428 -3.85 13.83 41.63
CA LYS A 428 -2.61 13.40 42.27
C LYS A 428 -2.19 12.00 41.85
N VAL A 429 -3.11 11.05 41.91
CA VAL A 429 -2.90 9.66 41.48
C VAL A 429 -2.75 9.59 39.97
N ALA A 430 -3.62 10.25 39.20
CA ALA A 430 -3.55 10.31 37.75
C ALA A 430 -2.18 10.84 37.27
N ARG A 431 -1.61 11.85 37.94
CA ARG A 431 -0.30 12.43 37.62
C ARG A 431 0.85 11.42 37.72
N GLY A 432 0.78 10.53 38.71
CA GLY A 432 1.79 9.48 38.88
C GLY A 432 1.71 8.39 37.82
N LEU A 433 0.49 7.99 37.45
CA LEU A 433 0.27 6.82 36.61
C LEU A 433 0.26 7.14 35.10
N LEU A 434 -0.35 8.26 34.64
CA LEU A 434 -0.46 8.59 33.22
C LEU A 434 0.88 9.00 32.58
N ARG A 435 1.88 9.42 33.35
CA ARG A 435 3.20 9.77 32.79
C ARG A 435 3.97 8.59 32.22
N GLY A 436 3.65 7.37 32.62
CA GLY A 436 4.25 6.13 32.12
C GLY A 436 3.53 5.53 30.94
N GLY A 437 2.46 6.14 30.44
CA GLY A 437 1.68 5.64 29.31
C GLY A 437 2.47 5.61 28.01
N THR A 438 2.35 4.51 27.25
CA THR A 438 3.06 4.28 25.99
C THR A 438 2.26 4.68 24.75
N GLU A 439 0.94 4.88 24.88
CA GLU A 439 0.05 5.25 23.78
C GLU A 439 -0.01 6.77 23.59
N SER A 440 0.32 7.25 22.40
CA SER A 440 0.19 8.68 22.04
C SER A 440 -1.20 8.94 21.44
N THR A 441 -2.19 9.21 22.30
CA THR A 441 -3.54 9.62 21.86
C THR A 441 -3.77 11.11 22.13
N PRO A 442 -4.66 11.79 21.36
CA PRO A 442 -5.03 13.18 21.61
C PRO A 442 -5.57 13.40 23.02
N GLU A 443 -6.31 12.44 23.56
CA GLU A 443 -6.88 12.48 24.91
C GLU A 443 -5.78 12.38 25.97
N LEU A 444 -4.76 11.53 25.77
CA LEU A 444 -3.63 11.44 26.67
C LEU A 444 -2.80 12.74 26.65
N ALA A 445 -2.57 13.31 25.47
CA ALA A 445 -1.88 14.59 25.34
C ALA A 445 -2.62 15.72 26.08
N LEU A 446 -3.96 15.76 25.97
CA LEU A 446 -4.81 16.69 26.72
C LEU A 446 -4.68 16.46 28.25
N ALA A 447 -4.80 15.21 28.70
CA ALA A 447 -4.72 14.86 30.12
C ALA A 447 -3.33 15.22 30.70
N LEU A 448 -2.26 14.91 29.99
CA LEU A 448 -0.88 15.27 30.42
C LEU A 448 -0.65 16.78 30.40
N GLY A 449 -1.14 17.49 29.39
CA GLY A 449 -1.09 18.94 29.32
C GLY A 449 -1.84 19.61 30.48
N LEU A 450 -3.01 19.08 30.82
CA LEU A 450 -3.78 19.51 32.02
C LEU A 450 -3.00 19.27 33.31
N ILE A 451 -2.55 18.03 33.52
CA ILE A 451 -1.85 17.61 34.74
C ILE A 451 -0.53 18.38 34.92
N ALA A 452 0.15 18.76 33.85
CA ALA A 452 1.38 19.54 33.91
C ALA A 452 1.12 20.97 34.40
N ARG A 453 0.04 21.59 33.98
CA ARG A 453 -0.29 23.00 34.28
C ARG A 453 -1.12 23.16 35.56
N PHE A 454 -2.07 22.25 35.78
CA PHE A 454 -3.00 22.32 36.91
C PHE A 454 -2.46 21.54 38.13
N LYS A 455 -2.01 22.27 39.13
CA LYS A 455 -1.29 21.70 40.29
C LYS A 455 -2.21 21.16 41.39
N ALA A 456 -3.53 21.35 41.29
CA ALA A 456 -4.47 20.81 42.26
C ALA A 456 -4.40 19.28 42.33
N ASP A 457 -4.60 18.73 43.51
CA ASP A 457 -4.63 17.28 43.76
C ASP A 457 -5.99 16.66 43.38
N SER A 458 -7.04 17.47 43.35
CA SER A 458 -8.40 17.03 43.05
C SER A 458 -9.12 18.05 42.15
N ALA A 459 -9.85 17.56 41.13
CA ALA A 459 -10.70 18.35 40.25
C ALA A 459 -11.88 17.51 39.74
N PRO A 460 -12.93 17.28 40.54
CA PRO A 460 -14.07 16.42 40.15
C PRO A 460 -14.81 16.88 38.89
N ALA A 461 -14.93 18.21 38.69
CA ALA A 461 -15.60 18.75 37.50
C ALA A 461 -14.82 18.39 36.18
N ILE A 462 -13.49 18.48 36.23
CA ILE A 462 -12.63 18.08 35.12
C ILE A 462 -12.72 16.56 34.88
N GLY A 463 -12.64 15.77 35.95
CA GLY A 463 -12.78 14.31 35.90
C GLY A 463 -14.10 13.89 35.25
N LYS A 464 -15.20 14.54 35.65
CA LYS A 464 -16.53 14.30 35.07
C LYS A 464 -16.57 14.60 33.58
N ALA A 465 -15.95 15.67 33.11
CA ALA A 465 -15.89 16.00 31.69
C ALA A 465 -15.14 14.93 30.88
N PHE A 466 -13.99 14.47 31.38
CA PHE A 466 -13.26 13.35 30.76
C PHE A 466 -14.05 12.04 30.76
N LEU A 467 -14.75 11.71 31.83
CA LEU A 467 -15.59 10.53 31.93
C LEU A 467 -16.74 10.58 30.91
N THR A 468 -17.39 11.75 30.79
CA THR A 468 -18.47 11.96 29.82
C THR A 468 -17.96 11.79 28.39
N LEU A 469 -16.76 12.31 28.08
CA LEU A 469 -16.09 12.10 26.79
C LEU A 469 -15.80 10.61 26.55
N ALA A 470 -15.26 9.90 27.52
CA ALA A 470 -14.98 8.47 27.42
C ALA A 470 -16.24 7.61 27.20
N ARG A 471 -17.40 8.08 27.67
CA ARG A 471 -18.72 7.47 27.43
C ARG A 471 -19.27 7.77 26.04
N GLY A 472 -18.62 8.64 25.25
CA GLY A 472 -19.00 8.97 23.89
C GLY A 472 -19.96 10.14 23.74
N ASP A 473 -20.36 10.80 24.83
CA ASP A 473 -21.20 12.01 24.77
C ASP A 473 -20.32 13.26 24.61
N SER A 474 -19.84 13.47 23.39
CA SER A 474 -18.92 14.56 23.07
C SER A 474 -19.56 15.95 23.25
N THR A 475 -20.87 16.09 23.04
CA THR A 475 -21.56 17.38 23.19
C THR A 475 -21.69 17.77 24.66
N LEU A 476 -22.11 16.85 25.51
CA LEU A 476 -22.19 17.08 26.96
C LEU A 476 -20.79 17.27 27.55
N ALA A 477 -19.81 16.48 27.11
CA ALA A 477 -18.40 16.65 27.53
C ALA A 477 -17.86 18.03 27.19
N ALA A 478 -18.14 18.56 25.98
CA ALA A 478 -17.77 19.92 25.58
C ALA A 478 -18.34 20.97 26.54
N ALA A 479 -19.64 20.89 26.87
CA ALA A 479 -20.27 21.81 27.84
C ALA A 479 -19.58 21.72 29.22
N GLN A 480 -19.32 20.49 29.71
CA GLN A 480 -18.64 20.29 30.97
C GLN A 480 -17.19 20.79 30.98
N PHE A 481 -16.45 20.70 29.87
CA PHE A 481 -15.12 21.30 29.71
C PHE A 481 -15.19 22.82 29.73
N VAL A 482 -16.21 23.46 29.16
CA VAL A 482 -16.43 24.92 29.27
C VAL A 482 -16.64 25.33 30.74
N ASP A 483 -17.52 24.64 31.44
CA ASP A 483 -17.81 24.92 32.87
C ASP A 483 -16.57 24.74 33.73
N ALA A 484 -15.86 23.64 33.53
CA ALA A 484 -14.60 23.36 34.25
C ALA A 484 -13.51 24.40 33.94
N GLY A 485 -13.41 24.85 32.68
CA GLY A 485 -12.49 25.90 32.25
C GLY A 485 -12.81 27.28 32.90
N ASN A 486 -14.10 27.60 33.03
CA ASN A 486 -14.53 28.80 33.70
C ASN A 486 -14.15 28.79 35.19
N ALA A 487 -14.20 27.61 35.83
CA ALA A 487 -13.84 27.43 37.25
C ALA A 487 -12.30 27.32 37.47
N ALA A 488 -11.51 27.03 36.44
CA ALA A 488 -10.06 26.80 36.53
C ALA A 488 -9.28 27.68 35.52
N PRO A 489 -9.05 28.97 35.83
CA PRO A 489 -8.43 29.93 34.90
C PRO A 489 -7.07 29.50 34.33
N VAL A 490 -6.26 28.79 35.12
CA VAL A 490 -4.90 28.33 34.74
C VAL A 490 -4.91 27.38 33.56
N VAL A 491 -5.98 26.63 33.36
CA VAL A 491 -6.15 25.63 32.27
C VAL A 491 -7.36 25.96 31.38
N ARG A 492 -7.91 27.17 31.52
CA ARG A 492 -9.10 27.60 30.80
C ARG A 492 -8.93 27.47 29.30
N SER A 493 -7.89 28.05 28.73
CA SER A 493 -7.64 28.02 27.27
C SER A 493 -7.54 26.59 26.72
N LEU A 494 -6.88 25.69 27.46
CA LEU A 494 -6.75 24.27 27.09
C LEU A 494 -8.11 23.56 27.09
N LEU A 495 -8.94 23.77 28.09
CA LEU A 495 -10.26 23.15 28.19
C LEU A 495 -11.26 23.75 27.19
N LEU A 496 -11.21 25.08 26.94
CA LEU A 496 -12.02 25.72 25.92
C LEU A 496 -11.63 25.29 24.50
N SER A 497 -10.33 25.17 24.18
CA SER A 497 -9.87 24.64 22.90
C SER A 497 -10.36 23.22 22.66
N THR A 498 -10.32 22.37 23.70
CA THR A 498 -10.87 21.02 23.64
C THR A 498 -12.38 21.02 23.37
N ALA A 499 -13.14 21.85 24.11
CA ALA A 499 -14.58 21.98 23.92
C ALA A 499 -14.93 22.47 22.50
N ALA A 500 -14.18 23.45 21.97
CA ALA A 500 -14.38 23.95 20.61
C ALA A 500 -14.22 22.85 19.55
N ARG A 501 -13.18 22.03 19.67
CA ARG A 501 -12.97 20.86 18.77
C ARG A 501 -14.12 19.85 18.85
N LEU A 502 -14.59 19.55 20.06
CA LEU A 502 -15.69 18.63 20.24
C LEU A 502 -16.99 19.18 19.64
N TYR A 503 -17.28 20.47 19.83
CA TYR A 503 -18.44 21.10 19.20
C TYR A 503 -18.33 21.13 17.68
N ALA A 504 -17.16 21.44 17.13
CA ALA A 504 -16.93 21.41 15.68
C ALA A 504 -17.12 19.99 15.09
N ALA A 505 -16.64 18.96 15.81
CA ALA A 505 -16.79 17.56 15.40
C ALA A 505 -18.24 17.07 15.47
N THR A 506 -19.06 17.61 16.39
CA THR A 506 -20.46 17.23 16.56
C THR A 506 -21.45 18.13 15.81
N GLY A 507 -20.96 19.05 14.94
CA GLY A 507 -21.79 19.93 14.13
C GLY A 507 -22.34 21.17 14.86
N ASN A 508 -21.92 21.40 16.12
CA ASN A 508 -22.31 22.57 16.90
C ASN A 508 -21.43 23.80 16.56
N SER A 509 -21.51 24.23 15.30
CA SER A 509 -20.59 25.23 14.71
C SER A 509 -20.57 26.56 15.44
N ALA A 510 -21.75 27.06 15.86
CA ALA A 510 -21.85 28.35 16.54
C ALA A 510 -21.11 28.35 17.88
N GLN A 511 -21.23 27.27 18.66
CA GLN A 511 -20.51 27.12 19.93
C GLN A 511 -19.01 26.99 19.71
N ALA A 512 -18.57 26.23 18.69
CA ALA A 512 -17.15 26.11 18.34
C ALA A 512 -16.54 27.49 18.01
N VAL A 513 -17.17 28.26 17.13
CA VAL A 513 -16.73 29.60 16.74
C VAL A 513 -16.69 30.55 17.95
N ALA A 514 -17.71 30.54 18.77
CA ALA A 514 -17.75 31.38 19.97
C ALA A 514 -16.58 31.08 20.94
N LEU A 515 -16.20 29.81 21.09
CA LEU A 515 -15.08 29.44 21.95
C LEU A 515 -13.73 29.81 21.34
N TRP A 516 -13.51 29.60 20.04
CA TRP A 516 -12.28 30.06 19.38
C TRP A 516 -12.14 31.58 19.47
N THR A 517 -13.21 32.32 19.18
CA THR A 517 -13.22 33.79 19.36
C THR A 517 -12.85 34.18 20.77
N ARG A 518 -13.43 33.49 21.77
CA ARG A 518 -13.14 33.78 23.18
C ARG A 518 -11.66 33.53 23.53
N ILE A 519 -11.07 32.43 23.04
CA ILE A 519 -9.64 32.13 23.26
C ILE A 519 -8.77 33.22 22.66
N LEU A 520 -9.03 33.62 21.42
CA LEU A 520 -8.26 34.64 20.70
C LEU A 520 -8.36 36.03 21.34
N TYR A 521 -9.49 36.34 21.96
CA TYR A 521 -9.72 37.64 22.60
C TYR A 521 -9.23 37.69 24.07
N GLN A 522 -9.54 36.66 24.88
CA GLN A 522 -9.29 36.64 26.32
C GLN A 522 -8.00 35.93 26.71
N ASP A 523 -7.57 34.94 25.93
CA ASP A 523 -6.44 34.05 26.23
C ASP A 523 -5.37 34.09 25.12
N ARG A 524 -5.23 35.21 24.41
CA ARG A 524 -4.39 35.38 23.20
C ARG A 524 -2.91 35.05 23.41
N ASP A 525 -2.40 35.19 24.64
CA ASP A 525 -0.99 34.97 24.96
C ASP A 525 -0.73 33.50 25.38
N THR A 526 -1.73 32.63 25.27
CA THR A 526 -1.61 31.21 25.58
C THR A 526 -1.19 30.38 24.37
N PRO A 527 -0.55 29.21 24.57
CA PRO A 527 -0.21 28.31 23.47
C PRO A 527 -1.42 27.82 22.66
N GLU A 528 -2.62 27.87 23.22
CA GLU A 528 -3.86 27.47 22.58
C GLU A 528 -4.39 28.51 21.57
N ALA A 529 -3.96 29.76 21.67
CA ALA A 529 -4.44 30.80 20.75
C ALA A 529 -4.01 30.56 19.28
N PRO A 530 -2.73 30.31 18.93
CA PRO A 530 -2.37 29.94 17.56
C PRO A 530 -2.96 28.60 17.13
N GLN A 531 -3.21 27.68 18.05
CA GLN A 531 -3.90 26.44 17.73
C GLN A 531 -5.38 26.68 17.39
N ALA A 532 -6.06 27.57 18.11
CA ALA A 532 -7.44 27.96 17.83
C ALA A 532 -7.60 28.59 16.44
N GLU A 533 -6.65 29.46 16.03
CA GLU A 533 -6.61 30.00 14.67
C GLU A 533 -6.50 28.91 13.59
N LEU A 534 -5.60 27.98 13.77
CA LEU A 534 -5.38 26.89 12.82
C LEU A 534 -6.60 25.96 12.73
N GLU A 535 -7.19 25.58 13.87
CA GLU A 535 -8.37 24.74 13.92
C GLU A 535 -9.61 25.41 13.32
N TRP A 536 -9.76 26.71 13.57
CA TRP A 536 -10.85 27.50 12.98
C TRP A 536 -10.68 27.64 11.46
N ALA A 537 -9.48 27.92 10.98
CA ALA A 537 -9.19 27.95 9.54
C ALA A 537 -9.52 26.63 8.85
N ARG A 538 -9.16 25.49 9.47
CA ARG A 538 -9.49 24.16 8.96
C ARG A 538 -10.99 23.90 8.92
N PHE A 539 -11.68 24.32 9.97
CA PHE A 539 -13.13 24.20 10.06
C PHE A 539 -13.83 25.02 8.95
N LEU A 540 -13.40 26.27 8.72
CA LEU A 540 -13.92 27.12 7.65
C LEU A 540 -13.66 26.54 6.27
N ARG A 541 -12.45 26.04 6.02
CA ARG A 541 -12.09 25.39 4.76
C ARG A 541 -12.97 24.15 4.50
N LYS A 542 -13.19 23.33 5.51
CA LYS A 542 -14.05 22.15 5.40
C LYS A 542 -15.49 22.53 5.04
N ASN A 543 -15.96 23.68 5.49
CA ASN A 543 -17.30 24.20 5.22
C ASN A 543 -17.37 25.07 3.95
N GLY A 544 -16.28 25.16 3.17
CA GLY A 544 -16.24 25.89 1.90
C GLY A 544 -15.94 27.38 2.01
N ASP A 545 -15.76 27.94 3.21
CA ASP A 545 -15.39 29.35 3.41
C ASP A 545 -13.87 29.52 3.30
N VAL A 546 -13.40 29.51 2.07
CA VAL A 546 -11.98 29.62 1.72
C VAL A 546 -11.41 30.99 2.08
N ALA A 547 -12.19 32.06 1.94
CA ALA A 547 -11.75 33.42 2.20
C ALA A 547 -11.51 33.65 3.70
N ALA A 548 -12.45 33.28 4.55
CA ALA A 548 -12.28 33.37 5.99
C ALA A 548 -11.15 32.43 6.49
N ALA A 549 -11.01 31.23 5.93
CA ALA A 549 -9.90 30.33 6.27
C ALA A 549 -8.54 30.96 5.96
N THR A 550 -8.40 31.65 4.82
CA THR A 550 -7.18 32.40 4.45
C THR A 550 -6.86 33.48 5.49
N THR A 551 -7.86 34.28 5.89
CA THR A 551 -7.70 35.33 6.89
C THR A 551 -7.17 34.79 8.23
N HIS A 552 -7.71 33.67 8.72
CA HIS A 552 -7.25 33.07 9.97
C HIS A 552 -5.82 32.50 9.86
N LEU A 553 -5.45 31.90 8.74
CA LEU A 553 -4.07 31.41 8.52
C LEU A 553 -3.07 32.56 8.43
N GLU A 554 -3.41 33.65 7.76
CA GLU A 554 -2.57 34.86 7.68
C GLU A 554 -2.45 35.52 9.08
N HIS A 555 -3.54 35.63 9.82
CA HIS A 555 -3.52 36.14 11.19
C HIS A 555 -2.63 35.32 12.10
N LEU A 556 -2.68 33.99 12.02
CA LEU A 556 -1.78 33.11 12.79
C LEU A 556 -0.31 33.41 12.47
N ILE A 557 0.05 33.51 11.18
CA ILE A 557 1.44 33.72 10.74
C ILE A 557 1.97 35.09 11.19
N LEU A 558 1.12 36.11 11.16
CA LEU A 558 1.50 37.49 11.49
C LEU A 558 1.52 37.75 12.99
N THR A 559 0.52 37.23 13.71
CA THR A 559 0.33 37.50 15.14
C THR A 559 1.18 36.60 16.03
N TYR A 560 1.44 35.35 15.59
CA TYR A 560 2.19 34.36 16.36
C TYR A 560 3.44 33.84 15.63
N PRO A 561 4.38 34.72 15.20
CA PRO A 561 5.50 34.35 14.33
C PRO A 561 6.46 33.33 14.95
N SER A 562 6.51 33.25 16.30
CA SER A 562 7.33 32.30 17.05
C SER A 562 6.62 30.94 17.31
N SER A 563 5.36 30.79 16.89
CA SER A 563 4.63 29.54 17.11
C SER A 563 5.19 28.40 16.24
N ALA A 564 5.32 27.21 16.82
CA ALA A 564 5.67 25.99 16.09
C ALA A 564 4.66 25.60 15.00
N LEU A 565 3.46 26.22 14.99
CA LEU A 565 2.41 25.98 14.00
C LEU A 565 2.57 26.82 12.71
N VAL A 566 3.45 27.83 12.71
CA VAL A 566 3.65 28.72 11.54
C VAL A 566 4.05 27.97 10.26
N PRO A 567 4.99 26.99 10.29
CA PRO A 567 5.30 26.23 9.08
C PRO A 567 4.11 25.44 8.52
N GLN A 568 3.25 24.94 9.42
CA GLN A 568 2.04 24.22 9.04
C GLN A 568 0.98 25.18 8.48
N ALA A 569 0.77 26.32 9.11
CA ALA A 569 -0.16 27.36 8.64
C ALA A 569 0.23 27.87 7.23
N ARG A 570 1.53 28.06 6.96
CA ARG A 570 2.02 28.45 5.62
C ARG A 570 1.69 27.39 4.56
N ARG A 571 1.95 26.10 4.84
CA ARG A 571 1.60 25.02 3.90
C ARG A 571 0.09 24.97 3.64
N GLU A 572 -0.73 25.12 4.67
CA GLU A 572 -2.18 25.14 4.50
C GLU A 572 -2.66 26.37 3.74
N LEU A 573 -2.03 27.51 3.94
CA LEU A 573 -2.33 28.75 3.20
C LEU A 573 -2.02 28.60 1.70
N GLU A 574 -0.90 27.97 1.36
CA GLU A 574 -0.55 27.68 -0.04
C GLU A 574 -1.57 26.73 -0.69
N LEU A 575 -1.98 25.68 0.02
CA LEU A 575 -3.02 24.75 -0.45
C LEU A 575 -4.37 25.47 -0.67
N VAL A 576 -4.74 26.37 0.22
CA VAL A 576 -5.97 27.16 0.11
C VAL A 576 -5.89 28.12 -1.08
N LYS A 577 -4.76 28.81 -1.26
CA LYS A 577 -4.56 29.74 -2.38
C LYS A 577 -4.49 29.04 -3.74
N SER A 578 -3.92 27.86 -3.81
CA SER A 578 -3.88 27.04 -5.04
C SER A 578 -5.25 26.49 -5.46
N ALA A 579 -6.20 26.40 -4.54
CA ALA A 579 -7.57 25.97 -4.80
C ALA A 579 -8.49 27.10 -5.31
N ILE A 580 -8.03 28.36 -5.25
CA ILE A 580 -8.78 29.52 -5.79
C ILE A 580 -8.40 29.63 -7.27
N PRO A 581 -9.34 29.52 -8.23
CA PRO A 581 -9.03 29.75 -9.63
C PRO A 581 -8.50 31.20 -9.82
N PRO A 582 -7.51 31.41 -10.70
CA PRO A 582 -7.01 32.76 -10.95
C PRO A 582 -8.17 33.67 -11.38
N SER A 583 -8.33 34.79 -10.69
CA SER A 583 -9.30 35.82 -11.06
C SER A 583 -9.02 36.26 -12.49
N SER A 584 -9.98 36.00 -13.39
CA SER A 584 -9.97 36.42 -14.78
C SER A 584 -9.96 37.95 -14.90
#